data_844fb8a576e7cae1313c60f6b5c72d6a
#
_entry.id   844fb8a576e7cae1313c60f6b5c72d6a
#
_cell.length_a   1.000
_cell.length_b   1.000
_cell.length_c   1.000
_cell.angle_alpha   90.00
_cell.angle_beta   90.00
_cell.angle_gamma   90.00
#
_symmetry.space_group_name_H-M   'P 1'
#
loop_
_entity.id
_entity.type
_entity.pdbx_description
1 polymer ?
#
loop_
_entity_poly.entity_id
_entity_poly.type
_entity_poly.pdbx_seq_one_letter_code
_entity_poly.pdbx_strand_id
1 'polypeptide(L)'
;MDKIITTALLIAISMITAMLLFNAAYPAVMEGGEAITSMASNTTNRMRNRIAIVHASGELDHTGWWHDSNSNGLFEVFGWVKNIGLARITTTDFIDVFFGREGNFTRIPNEAAAGGVRPYWTSSVE
;
A
#
# COMPACT_ATOMS: atom_id res chain seq x y z
N MET A 1 58.21 -37.72 3.26
CA MET A 1 58.12 -36.28 3.51
C MET A 1 57.23 -35.55 2.53
N ASP A 2 57.27 -35.89 1.25
CA ASP A 2 56.44 -35.19 0.24
C ASP A 2 54.93 -35.31 0.48
N LYS A 3 54.46 -36.44 0.98
CA LYS A 3 53.04 -36.64 1.32
C LYS A 3 52.56 -35.73 2.47
N ILE A 4 53.41 -35.49 3.46
CA ILE A 4 53.08 -34.63 4.59
C ILE A 4 53.00 -33.17 4.15
N ILE A 5 53.95 -32.74 3.33
CA ILE A 5 53.98 -31.37 2.78
C ILE A 5 52.78 -31.13 1.87
N THR A 6 52.45 -32.11 1.00
CA THR A 6 51.30 -32.04 0.11
C THR A 6 49.98 -31.96 0.89
N THR A 7 49.84 -32.78 1.94
CA THR A 7 48.64 -32.76 2.80
C THR A 7 48.51 -31.44 3.55
N ALA A 8 49.58 -30.91 4.10
CA ALA A 8 49.60 -29.64 4.77
C ALA A 8 49.22 -28.48 3.84
N LEU A 9 49.74 -28.50 2.60
CA LEU A 9 49.43 -27.53 1.56
C LEU A 9 47.95 -27.58 1.15
N LEU A 10 47.39 -28.79 0.98
CA LEU A 10 45.99 -29.00 0.66
C LEU A 10 45.06 -28.45 1.77
N ILE A 11 45.40 -28.71 3.03
CA ILE A 11 44.64 -28.18 4.16
C ILE A 11 44.68 -26.64 4.17
N ALA A 12 45.85 -26.03 3.97
CA ALA A 12 46.00 -24.59 3.92
C ALA A 12 45.18 -23.94 2.79
N ILE A 13 45.24 -24.52 1.59
CA ILE A 13 44.46 -24.07 0.43
C ILE A 13 42.97 -24.22 0.70
N SER A 14 42.54 -25.32 1.29
CA SER A 14 41.12 -25.56 1.63
C SER A 14 40.60 -24.51 2.63
N MET A 15 41.39 -24.20 3.64
CA MET A 15 41.02 -23.18 4.63
C MET A 15 40.90 -21.78 4.01
N ILE A 16 41.87 -21.41 3.16
CA ILE A 16 41.85 -20.10 2.47
C ILE A 16 40.63 -20.02 1.54
N THR A 17 40.36 -21.06 0.79
CA THR A 17 39.22 -21.13 -0.14
C THR A 17 37.90 -21.04 0.62
N ALA A 18 37.74 -21.74 1.72
CA ALA A 18 36.55 -21.68 2.58
C ALA A 18 36.33 -20.28 3.14
N MET A 19 37.40 -19.62 3.57
CA MET A 19 37.33 -18.25 4.11
C MET A 19 36.95 -17.24 3.04
N LEU A 20 37.48 -17.37 1.82
CA LEU A 20 37.12 -16.49 0.69
C LEU A 20 35.66 -16.70 0.28
N LEU A 21 35.20 -17.93 0.20
CA LEU A 21 33.80 -18.24 -0.11
C LEU A 21 32.85 -17.70 0.96
N PHE A 22 33.19 -17.85 2.23
CA PHE A 22 32.39 -17.30 3.31
C PHE A 22 32.29 -15.78 3.25
N ASN A 23 33.40 -15.08 3.05
CA ASN A 23 33.42 -13.64 2.92
C ASN A 23 32.64 -13.12 1.69
N ALA A 24 32.57 -13.88 0.61
CA ALA A 24 31.80 -13.53 -0.58
C ALA A 24 30.31 -13.84 -0.42
N ALA A 25 29.97 -14.95 0.20
CA ALA A 25 28.58 -15.42 0.34
C ALA A 25 27.82 -14.69 1.46
N TYR A 26 28.49 -14.35 2.56
CA TYR A 26 27.85 -13.77 3.74
C TYR A 26 27.14 -12.44 3.44
N PRO A 27 27.74 -11.44 2.79
CA PRO A 27 27.05 -10.20 2.43
C PRO A 27 25.84 -10.45 1.51
N ALA A 28 25.98 -11.36 0.53
CA ALA A 28 24.89 -11.67 -0.39
C ALA A 28 23.67 -12.30 0.33
N VAL A 29 23.90 -13.15 1.30
CA VAL A 29 22.83 -13.74 2.12
C VAL A 29 22.17 -12.69 3.00
N MET A 30 22.92 -11.79 3.59
CA MET A 30 22.38 -10.70 4.42
C MET A 30 21.56 -9.72 3.59
N GLU A 31 22.02 -9.30 2.44
CA GLU A 31 21.27 -8.42 1.52
C GLU A 31 19.98 -9.09 1.03
N GLY A 32 20.03 -10.36 0.69
CA GLY A 32 18.86 -11.15 0.31
C GLY A 32 17.84 -11.26 1.45
N GLY A 33 18.29 -11.47 2.68
CA GLY A 33 17.45 -11.51 3.86
C GLY A 33 16.75 -10.18 4.15
N GLU A 34 17.46 -9.06 4.04
CA GLU A 34 16.90 -7.72 4.19
C GLU A 34 15.86 -7.42 3.10
N ALA A 35 16.11 -7.78 1.85
CA ALA A 35 15.16 -7.62 0.75
C ALA A 35 13.87 -8.41 1.00
N ILE A 36 13.95 -9.65 1.45
CA ILE A 36 12.79 -10.48 1.78
C ILE A 36 12.01 -9.87 2.94
N THR A 37 12.67 -9.41 4.00
CA THR A 37 12.03 -8.75 5.13
C THR A 37 11.32 -7.47 4.72
N SER A 38 11.92 -6.67 3.89
CA SER A 38 11.32 -5.44 3.34
C SER A 38 10.09 -5.73 2.49
N MET A 39 10.15 -6.73 1.61
CA MET A 39 9.01 -7.18 0.80
C MET A 39 7.86 -7.70 1.67
N ALA A 40 8.16 -8.50 2.70
CA ALA A 40 7.17 -9.02 3.63
C ALA A 40 6.49 -7.88 4.42
N SER A 41 7.24 -6.90 4.89
CA SER A 41 6.74 -5.72 5.57
C SER A 41 5.82 -4.89 4.67
N ASN A 42 6.22 -4.62 3.44
CA ASN A 42 5.41 -3.88 2.46
C ASN A 42 4.12 -4.62 2.13
N THR A 43 4.17 -5.92 1.95
CA THR A 43 3.00 -6.76 1.69
C THR A 43 2.05 -6.75 2.89
N THR A 44 2.57 -6.89 4.11
CA THR A 44 1.80 -6.82 5.34
C THR A 44 1.11 -5.46 5.50
N ASN A 45 1.81 -4.36 5.23
CA ASN A 45 1.24 -3.01 5.29
C ASN A 45 0.13 -2.81 4.26
N ARG A 46 0.28 -3.32 3.05
CA ARG A 46 -0.78 -3.30 2.02
C ARG A 46 -2.00 -4.14 2.41
N MET A 47 -1.79 -5.25 3.08
CA MET A 47 -2.89 -6.09 3.59
C MET A 47 -3.60 -5.47 4.79
N ARG A 48 -2.88 -4.72 5.62
CA ARG A 48 -3.43 -4.04 6.79
C ARG A 48 -4.38 -2.91 6.42
N ASN A 49 -3.98 -2.10 5.45
CA ASN A 49 -4.69 -0.89 5.05
C ASN A 49 -5.34 -1.10 3.69
N ARG A 50 -6.45 -1.79 3.67
CA ARG A 50 -7.15 -2.11 2.45
C ARG A 50 -8.62 -1.77 2.55
N ILE A 51 -9.11 -1.01 1.59
CA ILE A 51 -10.52 -0.63 1.49
C ILE A 51 -11.08 -1.11 0.14
N ALA A 52 -12.36 -1.37 0.12
CA ALA A 52 -13.11 -1.66 -1.10
C ALA A 52 -14.36 -0.79 -1.18
N ILE A 53 -14.62 -0.24 -2.33
CA ILE A 53 -15.89 0.42 -2.61
C ILE A 53 -16.93 -0.67 -2.85
N VAL A 54 -17.92 -0.73 -1.99
CA VAL A 54 -19.01 -1.72 -2.06
C VAL A 54 -20.09 -1.25 -3.03
N HIS A 55 -20.40 0.03 -2.95
CA HIS A 55 -21.42 0.66 -3.78
C HIS A 55 -21.14 2.14 -3.91
N ALA A 56 -21.48 2.71 -5.05
CA ALA A 56 -21.45 4.15 -5.27
C ALA A 56 -22.70 4.56 -6.02
N SER A 57 -23.33 5.64 -5.59
CA SER A 57 -24.55 6.18 -6.19
C SER A 57 -24.47 7.69 -6.25
N GLY A 58 -24.83 8.27 -7.39
CA GLY A 58 -25.03 9.70 -7.53
C GLY A 58 -26.52 10.03 -7.56
N GLU A 59 -26.86 11.27 -7.33
CA GLU A 59 -28.22 11.79 -7.46
C GLU A 59 -28.62 12.00 -8.93
N LEU A 60 -28.81 10.88 -9.64
CA LEU A 60 -29.25 10.86 -11.03
C LEU A 60 -30.54 10.07 -11.17
N ASP A 61 -31.42 10.53 -12.06
CA ASP A 61 -32.61 9.77 -12.43
C ASP A 61 -32.28 8.64 -13.43
N HIS A 62 -33.26 7.87 -13.82
CA HIS A 62 -33.11 6.78 -14.78
C HIS A 62 -32.68 7.22 -16.20
N THR A 63 -32.76 8.53 -16.49
CA THR A 63 -32.33 9.13 -17.76
C THR A 63 -30.90 9.69 -17.66
N GLY A 64 -30.29 9.69 -16.47
CA GLY A 64 -28.95 10.23 -16.22
C GLY A 64 -28.94 11.74 -15.93
N TRP A 65 -30.11 12.34 -15.73
CA TRP A 65 -30.20 13.73 -15.31
C TRP A 65 -30.17 13.86 -13.79
N TRP A 66 -29.67 15.01 -13.31
CA TRP A 66 -29.64 15.32 -11.89
C TRP A 66 -31.07 15.30 -11.30
N HIS A 67 -31.21 14.57 -10.23
CA HIS A 67 -32.43 14.48 -9.43
C HIS A 67 -32.08 14.65 -7.95
N ASP A 68 -32.41 15.81 -7.41
CA ASP A 68 -32.19 16.13 -6.00
C ASP A 68 -33.14 15.28 -5.14
N SER A 69 -32.60 14.25 -4.51
CA SER A 69 -33.36 13.26 -3.75
C SER A 69 -33.77 13.76 -2.36
N ASN A 70 -33.04 14.71 -1.80
CA ASN A 70 -33.26 15.25 -0.45
C ASN A 70 -33.69 16.72 -0.44
N SER A 71 -33.85 17.34 -1.61
CA SER A 71 -34.30 18.72 -1.79
C SER A 71 -33.38 19.76 -1.16
N ASN A 72 -32.08 19.51 -1.14
CA ASN A 72 -31.07 20.44 -0.64
C ASN A 72 -30.47 21.36 -1.72
N GLY A 73 -30.81 21.14 -2.99
CA GLY A 73 -30.31 21.90 -4.12
C GLY A 73 -28.86 21.62 -4.51
N LEU A 74 -28.29 20.50 -4.07
CA LEU A 74 -26.91 20.11 -4.28
C LEU A 74 -26.83 18.78 -5.00
N PHE A 75 -25.83 18.64 -5.86
CA PHE A 75 -25.48 17.33 -6.42
C PHE A 75 -24.59 16.58 -5.43
N GLU A 76 -25.05 15.42 -5.02
CA GLU A 76 -24.35 14.57 -4.05
C GLU A 76 -24.02 13.20 -4.64
N VAL A 77 -22.89 12.67 -4.23
CA VAL A 77 -22.46 11.30 -4.57
C VAL A 77 -22.19 10.56 -3.26
N PHE A 78 -22.82 9.42 -3.11
CA PHE A 78 -22.68 8.55 -1.96
C PHE A 78 -21.82 7.34 -2.31
N GLY A 79 -20.84 7.07 -1.49
CA GLY A 79 -20.00 5.89 -1.62
C GLY A 79 -19.98 5.09 -0.33
N TRP A 80 -20.29 3.79 -0.43
CA TRP A 80 -20.14 2.86 0.69
C TRP A 80 -18.80 2.14 0.55
N VAL A 81 -17.96 2.33 1.56
CA VAL A 81 -16.60 1.79 1.58
C VAL A 81 -16.48 0.81 2.73
N LYS A 82 -15.96 -0.36 2.45
CA LYS A 82 -15.69 -1.40 3.44
C LYS A 82 -14.19 -1.52 3.68
N ASN A 83 -13.81 -1.57 4.93
CA ASN A 83 -12.46 -1.96 5.30
C ASN A 83 -12.34 -3.49 5.16
N ILE A 84 -11.52 -3.93 4.22
CA ILE A 84 -11.20 -5.34 3.97
C ILE A 84 -9.77 -5.68 4.40
N GLY A 85 -9.07 -4.73 5.01
CA GLY A 85 -7.74 -4.91 5.59
C GLY A 85 -7.79 -5.49 6.99
N LEU A 86 -6.63 -5.79 7.53
CA LEU A 86 -6.44 -6.36 8.86
C LEU A 86 -6.39 -5.29 9.96
N ALA A 87 -6.09 -4.04 9.61
CA ALA A 87 -6.00 -2.95 10.57
C ALA A 87 -7.30 -2.16 10.62
N ARG A 88 -7.66 -1.71 11.82
CA ARG A 88 -8.78 -0.79 12.00
C ARG A 88 -8.40 0.59 11.46
N ILE A 89 -9.27 1.18 10.66
CA ILE A 89 -9.14 2.56 10.22
C ILE A 89 -9.80 3.45 11.28
N THR A 90 -8.99 4.23 11.98
CA THR A 90 -9.45 5.10 13.07
C THR A 90 -9.63 6.54 12.64
N THR A 91 -8.95 6.94 11.57
CA THR A 91 -8.94 8.31 11.06
C THR A 91 -9.23 8.29 9.57
N THR A 92 -10.33 8.86 9.17
CA THR A 92 -10.74 8.96 7.77
C THR A 92 -10.27 10.25 7.10
N ASP A 93 -9.90 11.28 7.88
CA ASP A 93 -9.55 12.61 7.40
C ASP A 93 -8.32 12.66 6.47
N PHE A 94 -7.46 11.62 6.54
CA PHE A 94 -6.28 11.49 5.70
C PHE A 94 -6.50 10.64 4.44
N ILE A 95 -7.74 10.25 4.16
CA ILE A 95 -8.07 9.52 2.93
C ILE A 95 -8.14 10.52 1.78
N ASP A 96 -7.42 10.23 0.71
CA ASP A 96 -7.53 11.00 -0.53
C ASP A 96 -8.70 10.48 -1.37
N VAL A 97 -9.61 11.37 -1.69
CA VAL A 97 -10.75 11.09 -2.56
C VAL A 97 -10.58 11.81 -3.88
N PHE A 98 -10.67 11.08 -4.97
CA PHE A 98 -10.65 11.60 -6.33
C PHE A 98 -11.98 11.32 -7.00
N PHE A 99 -12.52 12.33 -7.65
CA PHE A 99 -13.79 12.22 -8.36
C PHE A 99 -13.72 12.97 -9.70
N GLY A 100 -14.36 12.42 -10.71
CA GLY A 100 -14.40 13.03 -12.04
C GLY A 100 -14.74 12.03 -13.14
N ARG A 101 -14.66 12.48 -14.38
CA ARG A 101 -14.80 11.63 -15.54
C ARG A 101 -13.62 10.66 -15.66
N GLU A 102 -13.85 9.52 -16.28
CA GLU A 102 -12.78 8.59 -16.61
C GLU A 102 -11.63 9.32 -17.33
N GLY A 103 -10.40 9.13 -16.80
CA GLY A 103 -9.21 9.80 -17.31
C GLY A 103 -9.02 11.26 -16.89
N ASN A 104 -9.98 11.86 -16.14
CA ASN A 104 -9.86 13.23 -15.66
C ASN A 104 -10.44 13.38 -14.24
N PHE A 105 -9.69 12.85 -13.28
CA PHE A 105 -10.06 12.90 -11.86
C PHE A 105 -9.48 14.13 -11.17
N THR A 106 -10.26 14.75 -10.31
CA THR A 106 -9.83 15.84 -9.45
C THR A 106 -9.86 15.38 -8.00
N ARG A 107 -8.85 15.75 -7.22
CA ARG A 107 -8.83 15.50 -5.78
C ARG A 107 -9.87 16.37 -5.10
N ILE A 108 -10.75 15.74 -4.34
CA ILE A 108 -11.78 16.42 -3.54
C ILE A 108 -11.27 16.52 -2.09
N PRO A 109 -11.15 17.72 -1.51
CA PRO A 109 -10.70 17.87 -0.14
C PRO A 109 -11.75 17.39 0.86
N ASN A 110 -11.31 16.99 2.05
CA ASN A 110 -12.19 16.79 3.19
C ASN A 110 -12.84 18.11 3.62
N GLU A 111 -14.03 18.06 4.20
CA GLU A 111 -14.77 19.23 4.67
C GLU A 111 -13.93 20.15 5.56
N ALA A 112 -13.17 19.59 6.51
CA ALA A 112 -12.30 20.35 7.39
C ALA A 112 -11.17 21.08 6.64
N ALA A 113 -10.56 20.42 5.65
CA ALA A 113 -9.52 21.01 4.81
C ALA A 113 -10.07 22.06 3.83
N ALA A 114 -11.29 21.86 3.36
CA ALA A 114 -11.98 22.77 2.45
C ALA A 114 -12.54 24.03 3.15
N GLY A 115 -12.62 24.02 4.48
CA GLY A 115 -13.23 25.13 5.24
C GLY A 115 -14.70 25.34 4.93
N GLY A 116 -15.43 24.30 4.57
CA GLY A 116 -16.84 24.35 4.17
C GLY A 116 -17.09 24.83 2.74
N VAL A 117 -16.03 25.07 1.95
CA VAL A 117 -16.13 25.47 0.54
C VAL A 117 -16.24 24.21 -0.34
N ARG A 118 -17.27 24.16 -1.18
CA ARG A 118 -17.52 23.03 -2.10
C ARG A 118 -16.62 23.08 -3.33
N PRO A 119 -16.26 21.91 -3.92
CA PRO A 119 -16.65 20.56 -3.51
C PRO A 119 -15.81 20.05 -2.33
N TYR A 120 -16.41 19.30 -1.43
CA TYR A 120 -15.73 18.60 -0.34
C TYR A 120 -16.40 17.25 -0.06
N TRP A 121 -15.72 16.36 0.67
CA TRP A 121 -16.29 15.09 1.09
C TRP A 121 -16.31 14.97 2.62
N THR A 122 -17.26 14.22 3.12
CA THR A 122 -17.39 13.85 4.53
C THR A 122 -17.53 12.34 4.66
N SER A 123 -17.24 11.81 5.83
CA SER A 123 -17.47 10.39 6.12
C SER A 123 -18.24 10.23 7.43
N SER A 124 -19.11 9.24 7.45
CA SER A 124 -19.73 8.73 8.66
C SER A 124 -19.43 7.25 8.80
N VAL A 125 -19.30 6.76 10.01
CA VAL A 125 -19.11 5.34 10.33
C VAL A 125 -20.40 4.79 10.86
N GLU A 126 -20.90 3.71 10.25
CA GLU A 126 -22.02 2.93 10.74
C GLU A 126 -21.55 1.76 11.59
#